data_08b2da37b66f5352b14966e5a41b5003
#
_entry.id   08b2da37b66f5352b14966e5a41b5003
#
_cell.length_a   1.000
_cell.length_b   1.000
_cell.length_c   1.000
_cell.angle_alpha   90.00
_cell.angle_beta   90.00
_cell.angle_gamma   90.00
#
_symmetry.space_group_name_H-M   'P 1'
#
loop_
_entity.id
_entity.type
_entity.pdbx_description
1 polymer ?
#
loop_
_entity_poly.entity_id
_entity_poly.type
_entity_poly.pdbx_seq_one_letter_code
_entity_poly.pdbx_strand_id
1 'polypeptide(L)'
;MSASKASTADRERAQAQEQPARQEREQATQRDSGQPEFKNGEKPAQARWFGEAADDVLTIFERSRPGRRAFVAPPLGVPDRSLDDLLPSRLRRSAPPRLPEVSEPELVRHYNRLSKRNFDLDTGFYPLGSCTMKHNPKLHERVAALDGHARLHPLQDPRRAQGALELMWQLQQALAEIAGLPYVSLQPSAGSHGELAGVLLTRAYHEDRGQRRTKVLTPDNAHGTNPATVIMAGCEVVKVGTDEQGNVDLDSLRSKASDEVACLMLANPSTVGLFESGIEEIAKIVHGVGATLYYDGANLNAIMGICRPGDMGFDIVHFNLHKSFTQPHGGGGPGAGPIAVSERIEPYLPRPVVIRRPPEADGAEPEYDLDYDRPKSIGRLRGFHGNYGVFVRSYAYIRSLGASGLREVAETAVLNANYLLARLRHHGIAEHLPAAYDRICMHEFVLSGSPMKRELKIKTLDLAKRLLDHGVHPPTVYFPLIVDEALLVEPTETETKETLDRFADALAEILREAREDPEIARGAPYTTPVRRLDEAGAARRPVVRQPC
;
A
#
# COMPACT_ATOMS: atom_id res chain seq x y z
N MET A 1 -28.34 53.60 -0.27
CA MET A 1 -29.71 53.08 -0.48
C MET A 1 -29.74 52.32 -1.77
N SER A 2 -29.90 51.05 -1.71
CA SER A 2 -30.57 50.10 -2.61
C SER A 2 -29.97 48.70 -2.41
N ALA A 3 -30.49 47.98 -1.43
CA ALA A 3 -30.25 46.56 -1.30
C ALA A 3 -31.23 45.84 -2.24
N SER A 4 -30.72 45.13 -3.23
CA SER A 4 -31.49 44.27 -4.12
C SER A 4 -32.04 43.09 -3.33
N LYS A 5 -33.35 43.05 -3.17
CA LYS A 5 -34.09 41.89 -2.64
C LYS A 5 -34.03 40.76 -3.67
N ALA A 6 -33.34 39.69 -3.36
CA ALA A 6 -33.52 38.43 -4.08
C ALA A 6 -34.96 37.95 -3.89
N SER A 7 -35.67 37.72 -5.01
CA SER A 7 -37.10 37.42 -5.09
C SER A 7 -37.44 36.12 -4.34
N THR A 8 -38.57 36.15 -3.64
CA THR A 8 -39.18 34.98 -2.99
C THR A 8 -39.37 33.80 -3.97
N ALA A 9 -39.55 34.10 -5.25
CA ALA A 9 -39.71 33.13 -6.34
C ALA A 9 -38.45 32.27 -6.60
N ASP A 10 -37.23 32.83 -6.36
CA ASP A 10 -35.97 32.07 -6.53
C ASP A 10 -35.74 31.10 -5.38
N ARG A 11 -36.23 31.40 -4.19
CA ARG A 11 -36.20 30.50 -3.02
C ARG A 11 -37.20 29.37 -3.15
N GLU A 12 -38.39 29.64 -3.70
CA GLU A 12 -39.41 28.62 -3.94
C GLU A 12 -39.02 27.69 -5.09
N ARG A 13 -38.34 28.16 -6.13
CA ARG A 13 -37.78 27.31 -7.20
C ARG A 13 -36.64 26.42 -6.72
N ALA A 14 -35.78 26.86 -5.82
CA ALA A 14 -34.72 26.05 -5.22
C ALA A 14 -35.32 24.96 -4.33
N GLN A 15 -36.34 25.27 -3.52
CA GLN A 15 -37.03 24.29 -2.69
C GLN A 15 -37.86 23.27 -3.49
N ALA A 16 -38.44 23.68 -4.62
CA ALA A 16 -39.19 22.79 -5.51
C ALA A 16 -38.31 21.80 -6.29
N GLN A 17 -37.01 22.12 -6.50
CA GLN A 17 -36.05 21.20 -7.12
C GLN A 17 -35.40 20.22 -6.12
N GLU A 18 -35.42 20.51 -4.82
CA GLU A 18 -34.88 19.62 -3.78
C GLU A 18 -35.88 18.54 -3.33
N GLN A 19 -37.19 18.76 -3.46
CA GLN A 19 -38.20 17.81 -3.03
C GLN A 19 -38.18 16.46 -3.78
N PRO A 20 -37.96 16.36 -5.11
CA PRO A 20 -37.88 15.08 -5.80
C PRO A 20 -36.69 14.24 -5.37
N ALA A 21 -35.53 14.87 -5.19
CA ALA A 21 -34.30 14.18 -4.77
C ALA A 21 -34.36 13.65 -3.33
N ARG A 22 -35.14 14.29 -2.47
CA ARG A 22 -35.36 13.85 -1.09
C ARG A 22 -36.37 12.71 -1.03
N GLN A 23 -37.44 12.75 -1.81
CA GLN A 23 -38.41 11.67 -1.91
C GLN A 23 -37.86 10.40 -2.58
N GLU A 24 -36.97 10.55 -3.60
CA GLU A 24 -36.27 9.41 -4.19
C GLU A 24 -35.29 8.76 -3.20
N ARG A 25 -34.64 9.55 -2.34
CA ARG A 25 -33.79 9.00 -1.25
C ARG A 25 -34.61 8.28 -0.19
N GLU A 26 -35.74 8.82 0.23
CA GLU A 26 -36.64 8.19 1.20
C GLU A 26 -37.28 6.92 0.63
N GLN A 27 -37.63 6.90 -0.64
CA GLN A 27 -38.19 5.70 -1.33
C GLN A 27 -37.11 4.63 -1.61
N ALA A 28 -35.86 5.02 -1.86
CA ALA A 28 -34.76 4.08 -1.98
C ALA A 28 -34.44 3.40 -0.64
N THR A 29 -34.59 4.13 0.47
CA THR A 29 -34.40 3.59 1.82
C THR A 29 -35.55 2.67 2.26
N GLN A 30 -36.78 2.87 1.72
CA GLN A 30 -37.94 2.06 2.05
C GLN A 30 -38.12 0.81 1.17
N ARG A 31 -37.43 0.69 0.04
CA ARG A 31 -37.56 -0.46 -0.87
C ARG A 31 -36.74 -1.68 -0.49
N ASP A 32 -35.90 -1.62 0.53
CA ASP A 32 -35.03 -2.74 0.92
C ASP A 32 -35.22 -3.18 2.39
N SER A 33 -36.50 -3.25 2.84
CA SER A 33 -36.85 -3.82 4.15
C SER A 33 -37.18 -5.32 4.10
N GLY A 34 -36.78 -6.01 3.07
CA GLY A 34 -36.85 -7.47 2.98
C GLY A 34 -35.72 -8.09 3.81
N GLN A 35 -35.87 -8.16 5.12
CA GLN A 35 -35.03 -9.02 5.94
C GLN A 35 -35.34 -10.48 5.64
N PRO A 36 -34.36 -11.33 5.32
CA PRO A 36 -34.59 -12.77 5.31
C PRO A 36 -34.94 -13.21 6.75
N GLU A 37 -36.12 -13.81 6.95
CA GLU A 37 -36.44 -14.47 8.21
C GLU A 37 -35.58 -15.72 8.33
N PHE A 38 -34.61 -15.69 9.25
CA PHE A 38 -33.80 -16.85 9.60
C PHE A 38 -34.70 -17.90 10.28
N LYS A 39 -34.81 -19.07 9.66
CA LYS A 39 -35.62 -20.20 10.16
C LYS A 39 -34.92 -20.93 11.31
N ASN A 40 -34.55 -20.36 12.37
CA ASN A 40 -34.27 -20.97 13.66
C ASN A 40 -33.70 -19.87 14.55
N GLY A 41 -34.51 -19.12 15.19
CA GLY A 41 -34.40 -18.24 16.34
C GLY A 41 -33.05 -17.80 16.94
N GLU A 42 -31.92 -18.14 16.36
CA GLU A 42 -30.59 -17.68 16.75
C GLU A 42 -30.14 -16.59 15.77
N LYS A 43 -30.26 -15.36 16.23
CA LYS A 43 -29.52 -14.27 15.61
C LYS A 43 -28.04 -14.64 15.64
N PRO A 44 -27.30 -14.59 14.49
CA PRO A 44 -25.85 -14.78 14.51
C PRO A 44 -25.28 -13.87 15.59
N ALA A 45 -24.36 -14.39 16.38
CA ALA A 45 -23.74 -13.65 17.48
C ALA A 45 -23.32 -12.29 16.95
N GLN A 46 -23.98 -11.24 17.40
CA GLN A 46 -23.72 -9.89 16.97
C GLN A 46 -22.28 -9.58 17.37
N ALA A 47 -21.35 -9.67 16.42
CA ALA A 47 -20.15 -8.88 16.49
C ALA A 47 -20.66 -7.43 16.54
N ARG A 48 -20.74 -6.87 17.75
CA ARG A 48 -21.16 -5.49 17.98
C ARG A 48 -20.08 -4.58 17.45
N TRP A 49 -20.07 -4.40 16.15
CA TRP A 49 -19.44 -3.26 15.54
C TRP A 49 -20.38 -2.08 15.79
N PHE A 50 -20.14 -1.39 16.92
CA PHE A 50 -20.69 -0.08 17.28
C PHE A 50 -22.22 0.06 17.07
N GLY A 51 -23.00 -0.24 18.10
CA GLY A 51 -24.40 0.13 18.20
C GLY A 51 -24.57 1.65 18.26
N GLU A 52 -24.56 2.30 17.10
CA GLU A 52 -24.86 3.72 16.95
C GLU A 52 -26.02 3.84 15.94
N ALA A 53 -26.99 4.69 16.28
CA ALA A 53 -28.16 4.96 15.45
C ALA A 53 -27.77 5.65 14.13
N ALA A 54 -28.68 5.62 13.15
CA ALA A 54 -28.51 6.21 11.81
C ALA A 54 -28.05 7.68 11.79
N ASP A 55 -28.26 8.43 12.88
CA ASP A 55 -27.81 9.81 13.07
C ASP A 55 -26.27 9.99 13.11
N ASP A 56 -25.50 8.91 13.21
CA ASP A 56 -24.03 8.99 13.30
C ASP A 56 -23.32 9.05 11.94
N VAL A 57 -24.07 8.97 10.85
CA VAL A 57 -23.53 9.03 9.48
C VAL A 57 -23.39 10.46 8.94
N LEU A 58 -23.85 11.47 9.68
CA LEU A 58 -23.78 12.85 9.23
C LEU A 58 -22.33 13.27 8.94
N THR A 59 -22.12 13.90 7.79
CA THR A 59 -20.84 14.53 7.46
C THR A 59 -20.56 15.68 8.40
N ILE A 60 -19.29 16.11 8.49
CA ILE A 60 -18.92 17.26 9.32
C ILE A 60 -19.61 18.56 8.84
N PHE A 61 -19.95 18.67 7.56
CA PHE A 61 -20.68 19.79 6.99
C PHE A 61 -22.15 19.82 7.43
N GLU A 62 -22.81 18.69 7.54
CA GLU A 62 -24.18 18.54 8.05
C GLU A 62 -24.26 18.81 9.55
N ARG A 63 -23.15 18.60 10.29
CA ARG A 63 -22.99 18.92 11.72
C ARG A 63 -22.70 20.40 11.96
N SER A 64 -22.31 21.15 10.95
CA SER A 64 -21.95 22.57 11.05
C SER A 64 -23.09 23.41 11.62
N ARG A 65 -22.76 24.30 12.53
CA ARG A 65 -23.69 25.31 13.09
C ARG A 65 -22.99 26.66 13.17
N PRO A 66 -23.58 27.76 12.68
CA PRO A 66 -22.97 29.08 12.69
C PRO A 66 -22.46 29.50 14.06
N GLY A 67 -21.27 30.05 14.12
CA GLY A 67 -20.64 30.57 15.31
C GLY A 67 -19.88 29.56 16.17
N ARG A 68 -19.94 28.24 15.86
CA ARG A 68 -19.12 27.24 16.55
C ARG A 68 -17.68 27.25 16.06
N ARG A 69 -16.73 27.10 16.96
CA ARG A 69 -15.28 27.09 16.65
C ARG A 69 -14.58 25.97 17.41
N ALA A 70 -13.75 25.19 16.71
CA ALA A 70 -12.87 24.20 17.32
C ALA A 70 -11.48 24.77 17.63
N PHE A 71 -11.11 25.84 16.92
CA PHE A 71 -9.81 26.47 17.04
C PHE A 71 -9.94 28.00 16.92
N VAL A 72 -9.16 28.71 17.69
CA VAL A 72 -8.97 30.16 17.56
C VAL A 72 -7.50 30.39 17.25
N ALA A 73 -7.23 31.05 16.13
CA ALA A 73 -5.86 31.39 15.78
C ALA A 73 -5.23 32.31 16.85
N PRO A 74 -3.96 32.10 17.20
CA PRO A 74 -3.27 33.01 18.10
C PRO A 74 -3.23 34.44 17.50
N PRO A 75 -3.12 35.48 18.32
CA PRO A 75 -2.97 36.84 17.83
C PRO A 75 -1.72 36.96 16.93
N LEU A 76 -1.81 37.79 15.91
CA LEU A 76 -0.67 38.10 15.05
C LEU A 76 0.44 38.75 15.86
N GLY A 77 1.67 38.24 15.73
CA GLY A 77 2.87 38.84 16.33
C GLY A 77 3.40 40.07 15.56
N VAL A 78 2.64 40.57 14.58
CA VAL A 78 2.95 41.72 13.72
C VAL A 78 1.76 42.66 13.70
N PRO A 79 1.94 43.95 13.33
CA PRO A 79 0.82 44.89 13.21
C PRO A 79 -0.26 44.38 12.24
N ASP A 80 -1.51 44.49 12.66
CA ASP A 80 -2.65 44.11 11.84
C ASP A 80 -2.76 45.08 10.62
N ARG A 81 -2.94 44.52 9.44
CA ARG A 81 -3.10 45.24 8.19
C ARG A 81 -4.34 44.75 7.47
N SER A 82 -5.07 45.67 6.83
CA SER A 82 -6.24 45.28 6.07
C SER A 82 -5.88 44.39 4.88
N LEU A 83 -6.77 43.48 4.50
CA LEU A 83 -6.58 42.70 3.25
C LEU A 83 -6.53 43.59 2.02
N ASP A 84 -7.14 44.79 2.07
CA ASP A 84 -7.11 45.76 0.99
C ASP A 84 -5.70 46.34 0.75
N ASP A 85 -4.91 46.46 1.82
CA ASP A 85 -3.51 46.91 1.75
C ASP A 85 -2.55 45.80 1.31
N LEU A 86 -2.92 44.53 1.49
CA LEU A 86 -2.06 43.37 1.26
C LEU A 86 -2.28 42.72 -0.10
N LEU A 87 -3.53 42.70 -0.60
CA LEU A 87 -3.90 41.99 -1.82
C LEU A 87 -4.79 42.79 -2.74
N PRO A 88 -4.50 42.88 -4.03
CA PRO A 88 -5.40 43.46 -5.03
C PRO A 88 -6.78 42.79 -4.99
N SER A 89 -7.86 43.57 -5.15
CA SER A 89 -9.24 43.06 -5.07
C SER A 89 -9.52 41.88 -6.01
N ARG A 90 -8.90 41.86 -7.21
CA ARG A 90 -9.02 40.76 -8.19
C ARG A 90 -8.46 39.42 -7.72
N LEU A 91 -7.59 39.41 -6.72
CA LEU A 91 -7.00 38.20 -6.15
C LEU A 91 -7.73 37.73 -4.88
N ARG A 92 -8.69 38.52 -4.41
CA ARG A 92 -9.45 38.18 -3.20
C ARG A 92 -10.71 37.39 -3.53
N ARG A 93 -11.05 36.49 -2.65
CA ARG A 93 -12.35 35.82 -2.72
C ARG A 93 -13.48 36.79 -2.42
N SER A 94 -14.60 36.65 -3.10
CA SER A 94 -15.82 37.41 -2.82
C SER A 94 -16.52 36.99 -1.53
N ALA A 95 -16.26 35.74 -1.06
CA ALA A 95 -16.77 35.21 0.18
C ALA A 95 -15.74 34.25 0.80
N PRO A 96 -15.73 34.08 2.14
CA PRO A 96 -14.88 33.10 2.79
C PRO A 96 -15.20 31.67 2.32
N PRO A 97 -14.24 30.73 2.39
CA PRO A 97 -14.51 29.33 2.07
C PRO A 97 -15.57 28.77 3.02
N ARG A 98 -16.45 27.94 2.51
CA ARG A 98 -17.49 27.26 3.30
C ARG A 98 -16.86 26.12 4.13
N LEU A 99 -16.19 26.44 5.21
CA LEU A 99 -15.66 25.47 6.16
C LEU A 99 -16.73 25.14 7.20
N PRO A 100 -16.76 23.89 7.72
CA PRO A 100 -17.70 23.52 8.76
C PRO A 100 -17.37 24.25 10.08
N GLU A 101 -18.40 24.80 10.70
CA GLU A 101 -18.33 25.46 11.99
C GLU A 101 -18.79 24.47 13.07
N VAL A 102 -17.83 23.84 13.76
CA VAL A 102 -18.03 22.82 14.80
C VAL A 102 -17.17 23.13 16.02
N SER A 103 -17.57 22.68 17.20
CA SER A 103 -16.72 22.77 18.39
C SER A 103 -15.64 21.66 18.39
N GLU A 104 -14.57 21.84 19.16
CA GLU A 104 -13.52 20.84 19.32
C GLU A 104 -14.06 19.46 19.75
N PRO A 105 -14.95 19.34 20.76
CA PRO A 105 -15.52 18.04 21.11
C PRO A 105 -16.31 17.39 19.97
N GLU A 106 -17.04 18.16 19.18
CA GLU A 106 -17.77 17.64 18.01
C GLU A 106 -16.81 17.16 16.92
N LEU A 107 -15.73 17.91 16.67
CA LEU A 107 -14.67 17.54 15.72
C LEU A 107 -14.00 16.23 16.12
N VAL A 108 -13.53 16.12 17.36
CA VAL A 108 -12.88 14.93 17.91
C VAL A 108 -13.81 13.72 17.85
N ARG A 109 -15.07 13.87 18.30
CA ARG A 109 -16.06 12.78 18.26
C ARG A 109 -16.37 12.34 16.83
N HIS A 110 -16.46 13.28 15.88
CA HIS A 110 -16.71 12.96 14.48
C HIS A 110 -15.60 12.07 13.90
N TYR A 111 -14.35 12.48 14.03
CA TYR A 111 -13.22 11.72 13.48
C TYR A 111 -12.94 10.42 14.24
N ASN A 112 -13.15 10.38 15.55
CA ASN A 112 -13.08 9.13 16.32
C ASN A 112 -14.15 8.11 15.88
N ARG A 113 -15.36 8.56 15.55
CA ARG A 113 -16.40 7.68 14.99
C ARG A 113 -16.01 7.16 13.61
N LEU A 114 -15.48 8.02 12.75
CA LEU A 114 -14.99 7.59 11.42
C LEU A 114 -13.85 6.59 11.54
N SER A 115 -12.86 6.83 12.44
CA SER A 115 -11.74 5.90 12.62
C SER A 115 -12.20 4.52 13.07
N LYS A 116 -13.21 4.45 13.94
CA LYS A 116 -13.80 3.18 14.39
C LYS A 116 -14.57 2.41 13.31
N ARG A 117 -14.84 3.01 12.17
CA ARG A 117 -15.47 2.35 11.00
C ARG A 117 -14.44 1.77 10.03
N ASN A 118 -13.17 2.04 10.23
CA ASN A 118 -12.08 1.42 9.50
C ASN A 118 -11.63 0.14 10.20
N PHE A 119 -11.28 -0.86 9.41
CA PHE A 119 -10.60 -2.02 9.91
C PHE A 119 -9.10 -1.72 10.02
N ASP A 120 -8.44 -2.16 11.08
CA ASP A 120 -7.02 -1.95 11.30
C ASP A 120 -6.37 -3.16 11.98
N LEU A 121 -5.03 -3.21 11.92
CA LEU A 121 -4.23 -4.30 12.44
C LEU A 121 -4.29 -4.48 13.98
N ASP A 122 -4.65 -3.42 14.70
CA ASP A 122 -4.78 -3.49 16.16
C ASP A 122 -6.14 -4.07 16.58
N THR A 123 -7.09 -4.18 15.65
CA THR A 123 -8.44 -4.69 15.92
C THR A 123 -8.70 -6.09 15.35
N GLY A 124 -7.92 -6.54 14.34
CA GLY A 124 -8.14 -7.88 13.80
C GLY A 124 -7.20 -8.30 12.69
N PHE A 125 -7.43 -9.52 12.21
CA PHE A 125 -6.62 -10.15 11.17
C PHE A 125 -6.82 -9.49 9.81
N TYR A 126 -5.70 -9.19 9.14
CA TYR A 126 -5.67 -8.44 7.89
C TYR A 126 -4.85 -9.19 6.81
N PRO A 127 -5.36 -10.28 6.24
CA PRO A 127 -4.61 -11.18 5.35
C PRO A 127 -4.51 -10.67 3.90
N LEU A 128 -4.23 -9.39 3.70
CA LEU A 128 -4.21 -8.75 2.38
C LEU A 128 -2.95 -9.15 1.61
N GLY A 129 -3.07 -10.05 0.66
CA GLY A 129 -1.97 -10.48 -0.19
C GLY A 129 -1.39 -9.36 -1.04
N SER A 130 -0.09 -9.46 -1.33
CA SER A 130 0.72 -8.46 -2.04
C SER A 130 0.87 -7.12 -1.29
N CYS A 131 0.44 -7.04 -0.03
CA CYS A 131 0.50 -5.83 0.77
C CYS A 131 0.73 -6.15 2.24
N THR A 132 1.84 -6.77 2.58
CA THR A 132 2.22 -7.25 3.93
C THR A 132 1.66 -6.40 5.07
N MET A 133 0.49 -6.79 5.58
CA MET A 133 -0.22 -6.11 6.66
C MET A 133 0.13 -6.79 7.99
N LYS A 134 1.25 -6.43 8.59
CA LYS A 134 1.75 -7.01 9.83
C LYS A 134 1.77 -6.01 10.97
N HIS A 135 1.79 -6.51 12.20
CA HIS A 135 1.80 -5.69 13.41
C HIS A 135 2.90 -4.63 13.39
N ASN A 136 2.54 -3.41 13.79
CA ASN A 136 3.46 -2.28 13.95
C ASN A 136 3.81 -2.12 15.45
N PRO A 137 5.02 -2.51 15.89
CA PRO A 137 5.42 -2.38 17.29
C PRO A 137 5.30 -0.94 17.79
N LYS A 138 4.61 -0.73 18.90
CA LYS A 138 4.36 0.62 19.45
C LYS A 138 5.64 1.36 19.88
N LEU A 139 6.72 0.61 20.09
CA LEU A 139 8.05 1.19 20.31
C LEU A 139 8.50 2.06 19.14
N HIS A 140 8.24 1.65 17.90
CA HIS A 140 8.64 2.39 16.70
C HIS A 140 7.95 3.76 16.62
N GLU A 141 6.67 3.83 16.98
CA GLU A 141 5.93 5.10 17.06
C GLU A 141 6.51 6.03 18.12
N ARG A 142 6.84 5.48 19.29
CA ARG A 142 7.43 6.25 20.39
C ARG A 142 8.80 6.79 20.02
N VAL A 143 9.64 6.01 19.36
CA VAL A 143 10.97 6.45 18.89
C VAL A 143 10.83 7.52 17.82
N ALA A 144 9.96 7.32 16.82
CA ALA A 144 9.75 8.29 15.76
C ALA A 144 9.17 9.64 16.27
N ALA A 145 8.45 9.62 17.39
CA ALA A 145 7.89 10.81 18.03
C ALA A 145 8.86 11.57 18.95
N LEU A 146 10.09 11.07 19.17
CA LEU A 146 11.09 11.80 19.96
C LEU A 146 11.40 13.16 19.33
N ASP A 147 11.53 14.19 20.14
CA ASP A 147 11.78 15.57 19.68
C ASP A 147 13.01 15.69 18.76
N GLY A 148 14.05 14.92 19.03
CA GLY A 148 15.25 14.87 18.20
C GLY A 148 15.02 14.36 16.77
N HIS A 149 13.93 13.64 16.53
CA HIS A 149 13.51 13.19 15.21
C HIS A 149 12.36 14.04 14.65
N ALA A 150 11.33 14.30 15.45
CA ALA A 150 10.09 14.92 14.99
C ALA A 150 10.23 16.43 14.69
N ARG A 151 11.20 17.13 15.29
CA ARG A 151 11.39 18.59 15.16
C ARG A 151 12.53 19.00 14.21
N LEU A 152 13.12 18.05 13.48
CA LEU A 152 14.14 18.37 12.48
C LEU A 152 13.49 18.90 11.20
N HIS A 153 14.04 20.00 10.68
CA HIS A 153 13.67 20.47 9.36
C HIS A 153 14.52 19.78 8.29
N PRO A 154 13.96 19.25 7.19
CA PRO A 154 14.71 18.47 6.20
C PRO A 154 15.78 19.28 5.45
N LEU A 155 15.70 20.60 5.41
CA LEU A 155 16.70 21.49 4.81
C LEU A 155 17.56 22.19 5.88
N GLN A 156 17.62 21.65 7.09
CA GLN A 156 18.53 22.13 8.12
C GLN A 156 19.99 21.86 7.71
N ASP A 157 20.90 22.71 8.15
CA ASP A 157 22.36 22.53 7.94
C ASP A 157 22.79 21.12 8.40
N PRO A 158 23.42 20.31 7.54
CA PRO A 158 23.88 18.96 7.87
C PRO A 158 24.67 18.87 9.18
N ARG A 159 25.50 19.87 9.49
CA ARG A 159 26.26 19.93 10.76
C ARG A 159 25.39 19.93 12.02
N ARG A 160 24.11 20.33 11.90
CA ARG A 160 23.13 20.33 13.00
C ARG A 160 22.18 19.13 12.96
N ALA A 161 22.34 18.24 12.00
CA ALA A 161 21.50 17.08 11.78
C ALA A 161 22.30 15.76 11.82
N GLN A 162 23.47 15.76 12.47
CA GLN A 162 24.41 14.63 12.44
C GLN A 162 23.78 13.32 12.85
N GLY A 163 23.04 13.25 13.96
CA GLY A 163 22.37 12.01 14.39
C GLY A 163 21.31 11.51 13.41
N ALA A 164 20.63 12.42 12.70
CA ALA A 164 19.67 12.02 11.67
C ALA A 164 20.37 11.48 10.42
N LEU A 165 21.47 12.10 10.00
CA LEU A 165 22.27 11.64 8.86
C LEU A 165 22.97 10.32 9.19
N GLU A 166 23.47 10.16 10.42
CA GLU A 166 24.01 8.89 10.90
C GLU A 166 22.98 7.77 10.83
N LEU A 167 21.76 7.99 11.34
CA LEU A 167 20.68 7.01 11.25
C LEU A 167 20.40 6.64 9.79
N MET A 168 20.33 7.63 8.91
CA MET A 168 20.11 7.40 7.47
C MET A 168 21.24 6.60 6.85
N TRP A 169 22.48 6.93 7.18
CA TRP A 169 23.66 6.19 6.69
C TRP A 169 23.66 4.75 7.20
N GLN A 170 23.40 4.53 8.48
CA GLN A 170 23.33 3.19 9.07
C GLN A 170 22.18 2.37 8.46
N LEU A 171 21.03 3.00 8.17
CA LEU A 171 19.95 2.35 7.44
C LEU A 171 20.37 1.96 6.02
N GLN A 172 21.11 2.83 5.30
CA GLN A 172 21.66 2.47 3.99
C GLN A 172 22.56 1.23 4.08
N GLN A 173 23.46 1.16 5.08
CA GLN A 173 24.33 -0.01 5.28
C GLN A 173 23.53 -1.29 5.58
N ALA A 174 22.52 -1.20 6.44
CA ALA A 174 21.66 -2.35 6.76
C ALA A 174 20.90 -2.84 5.52
N LEU A 175 20.34 -1.94 4.73
CA LEU A 175 19.64 -2.29 3.48
C LEU A 175 20.58 -2.85 2.42
N ALA A 176 21.81 -2.33 2.33
CA ALA A 176 22.86 -2.84 1.44
C ALA A 176 23.19 -4.30 1.77
N GLU A 177 23.38 -4.62 3.06
CA GLU A 177 23.65 -5.98 3.53
C GLU A 177 22.46 -6.92 3.24
N ILE A 178 21.23 -6.49 3.54
CA ILE A 178 20.01 -7.28 3.29
C ILE A 178 19.83 -7.57 1.79
N ALA A 179 20.15 -6.60 0.92
CA ALA A 179 20.03 -6.79 -0.53
C ALA A 179 21.23 -7.52 -1.16
N GLY A 180 22.40 -7.51 -0.52
CA GLY A 180 23.64 -7.94 -1.15
C GLY A 180 24.13 -6.97 -2.25
N LEU A 181 23.75 -5.68 -2.17
CA LEU A 181 24.12 -4.62 -3.11
C LEU A 181 24.67 -3.41 -2.35
N PRO A 182 25.86 -2.90 -2.68
CA PRO A 182 26.62 -2.03 -1.76
C PRO A 182 26.14 -0.57 -1.69
N TYR A 183 25.38 -0.09 -2.66
CA TYR A 183 25.03 1.33 -2.77
C TYR A 183 23.53 1.56 -2.65
N VAL A 184 23.11 2.42 -1.74
CA VAL A 184 21.68 2.65 -1.42
C VAL A 184 21.33 4.12 -1.50
N SER A 185 20.21 4.43 -2.13
CA SER A 185 19.54 5.73 -2.02
C SER A 185 18.19 5.58 -1.28
N LEU A 186 17.99 6.45 -0.28
CA LEU A 186 16.75 6.49 0.50
C LEU A 186 15.67 7.41 -0.09
N GLN A 187 15.94 8.09 -1.22
CA GLN A 187 15.07 9.14 -1.72
C GLN A 187 13.66 8.69 -2.16
N PRO A 188 13.47 7.54 -2.83
CA PRO A 188 12.14 7.18 -3.32
C PRO A 188 11.12 7.06 -2.17
N SER A 189 9.96 7.70 -2.34
CA SER A 189 8.96 7.86 -1.28
C SER A 189 7.89 6.76 -1.22
N ALA A 190 7.92 5.83 -2.17
CA ALA A 190 7.01 4.68 -2.25
C ALA A 190 7.66 3.55 -3.04
N GLY A 191 7.10 2.33 -3.00
CA GLY A 191 7.56 1.22 -3.84
C GLY A 191 7.53 1.57 -5.33
N SER A 192 6.40 2.05 -5.83
CA SER A 192 6.26 2.50 -7.22
C SER A 192 7.22 3.64 -7.60
N HIS A 193 7.60 4.50 -6.65
CA HIS A 193 8.64 5.52 -6.88
C HIS A 193 10.04 4.90 -6.93
N GLY A 194 10.29 3.82 -6.17
CA GLY A 194 11.49 2.98 -6.28
C GLY A 194 11.55 2.26 -7.63
N GLU A 195 10.41 1.73 -8.10
CA GLU A 195 10.29 1.15 -9.44
C GLU A 195 10.67 2.17 -10.53
N LEU A 196 10.08 3.37 -10.47
CA LEU A 196 10.39 4.44 -11.43
C LEU A 196 11.86 4.83 -11.37
N ALA A 197 12.43 4.97 -10.17
CA ALA A 197 13.85 5.25 -9.99
C ALA A 197 14.71 4.19 -10.67
N GLY A 198 14.41 2.90 -10.47
CA GLY A 198 15.14 1.79 -11.06
C GLY A 198 15.14 1.78 -12.59
N VAL A 199 13.98 2.05 -13.20
CA VAL A 199 13.90 2.16 -14.68
C VAL A 199 14.67 3.39 -15.18
N LEU A 200 14.61 4.53 -14.49
CA LEU A 200 15.37 5.73 -14.84
C LEU A 200 16.88 5.51 -14.70
N LEU A 201 17.35 4.80 -13.65
CA LEU A 201 18.74 4.42 -13.46
C LEU A 201 19.23 3.51 -14.61
N THR A 202 18.42 2.51 -14.97
CA THR A 202 18.68 1.62 -16.11
C THR A 202 18.81 2.40 -17.41
N ARG A 203 17.92 3.35 -17.66
CA ARG A 203 18.00 4.22 -18.85
C ARG A 203 19.29 5.03 -18.85
N ALA A 204 19.59 5.72 -17.77
CA ALA A 204 20.81 6.52 -17.63
C ALA A 204 22.08 5.68 -17.86
N TYR A 205 22.10 4.45 -17.31
CA TYR A 205 23.20 3.49 -17.51
C TYR A 205 23.41 3.14 -18.99
N HIS A 206 22.35 2.90 -19.75
CA HIS A 206 22.44 2.57 -21.18
C HIS A 206 22.74 3.80 -22.04
N GLU A 207 22.10 4.94 -21.75
CA GLU A 207 22.30 6.20 -22.46
C GLU A 207 23.76 6.71 -22.35
N ASP A 208 24.37 6.60 -21.16
CA ASP A 208 25.80 6.95 -20.93
C ASP A 208 26.77 6.08 -21.77
N ARG A 209 26.31 4.92 -22.24
CA ARG A 209 27.06 4.00 -23.12
C ARG A 209 26.68 4.14 -24.59
N GLY A 210 25.91 5.17 -24.94
CA GLY A 210 25.42 5.40 -26.30
C GLY A 210 24.39 4.35 -26.78
N GLN A 211 23.80 3.59 -25.86
CA GLN A 211 22.82 2.54 -26.18
C GLN A 211 21.40 3.07 -25.98
N ARG A 212 20.59 3.02 -27.01
CA ARG A 212 19.15 3.34 -26.93
C ARG A 212 18.35 2.07 -26.74
N ARG A 213 18.17 1.65 -25.50
CA ARG A 213 17.34 0.49 -25.14
C ARG A 213 16.02 0.97 -24.59
N THR A 214 14.91 0.53 -25.19
CA THR A 214 13.58 1.05 -24.85
C THR A 214 12.62 -0.03 -24.35
N LYS A 215 12.97 -1.31 -24.45
CA LYS A 215 12.11 -2.42 -24.01
C LYS A 215 12.45 -2.83 -22.59
N VAL A 216 11.40 -3.01 -21.78
CA VAL A 216 11.50 -3.57 -20.43
C VAL A 216 10.66 -4.83 -20.38
N LEU A 217 11.30 -5.94 -20.04
CA LEU A 217 10.62 -7.22 -19.87
C LEU A 217 9.92 -7.25 -18.52
N THR A 218 8.68 -7.77 -18.47
CA THR A 218 7.93 -8.01 -17.24
C THR A 218 7.21 -9.34 -17.33
N PRO A 219 7.26 -10.23 -16.34
CA PRO A 219 6.41 -11.40 -16.29
C PRO A 219 4.92 -11.03 -16.35
N ASP A 220 4.09 -11.88 -16.90
CA ASP A 220 2.64 -11.66 -16.98
C ASP A 220 1.94 -11.75 -15.60
N ASN A 221 2.61 -12.38 -14.63
CA ASN A 221 2.22 -12.40 -13.22
C ASN A 221 2.75 -11.20 -12.41
N ALA A 222 3.47 -10.25 -13.02
CA ALA A 222 4.02 -9.09 -12.33
C ALA A 222 2.92 -8.19 -11.75
N HIS A 223 3.26 -7.44 -10.68
CA HIS A 223 2.36 -6.45 -10.11
C HIS A 223 2.02 -5.35 -11.15
N GLY A 224 0.77 -4.88 -11.15
CA GLY A 224 0.29 -3.90 -12.13
C GLY A 224 1.04 -2.57 -12.15
N THR A 225 1.77 -2.20 -11.08
CA THR A 225 2.61 -1.00 -11.03
C THR A 225 3.87 -1.14 -11.88
N ASN A 226 4.40 -2.34 -12.11
CA ASN A 226 5.59 -2.53 -12.94
C ASN A 226 5.36 -2.06 -14.39
N PRO A 227 4.36 -2.57 -15.14
CA PRO A 227 4.09 -2.06 -16.49
C PRO A 227 3.71 -0.57 -16.51
N ALA A 228 2.97 -0.08 -15.51
CA ALA A 228 2.64 1.34 -15.42
C ALA A 228 3.89 2.22 -15.28
N THR A 229 4.82 1.84 -14.42
CA THR A 229 6.11 2.51 -14.21
C THR A 229 6.98 2.51 -15.47
N VAL A 230 7.03 1.39 -16.19
CA VAL A 230 7.76 1.27 -17.47
C VAL A 230 7.26 2.29 -18.47
N ILE A 231 5.92 2.41 -18.62
CA ILE A 231 5.29 3.39 -19.51
C ILE A 231 5.60 4.83 -19.05
N MET A 232 5.50 5.11 -17.75
CA MET A 232 5.83 6.43 -17.19
C MET A 232 7.28 6.83 -17.44
N ALA A 233 8.20 5.86 -17.43
CA ALA A 233 9.61 6.08 -17.75
C ALA A 233 9.88 6.24 -19.27
N GLY A 234 8.85 6.17 -20.12
CA GLY A 234 8.97 6.28 -21.59
C GLY A 234 9.53 5.04 -22.25
N CYS A 235 9.37 3.88 -21.64
CA CYS A 235 9.78 2.57 -22.16
C CYS A 235 8.57 1.76 -22.62
N GLU A 236 8.85 0.73 -23.45
CA GLU A 236 7.88 -0.25 -23.92
C GLU A 236 7.85 -1.47 -23.00
N VAL A 237 6.65 -1.90 -22.63
CA VAL A 237 6.46 -3.14 -21.85
C VAL A 237 6.43 -4.34 -22.78
N VAL A 238 7.29 -5.31 -22.55
CA VAL A 238 7.27 -6.60 -23.24
C VAL A 238 6.99 -7.70 -22.21
N LYS A 239 5.84 -8.36 -22.33
CA LYS A 239 5.44 -9.41 -21.39
C LYS A 239 6.21 -10.71 -21.67
N VAL A 240 6.69 -11.35 -20.62
CA VAL A 240 7.25 -12.71 -20.61
C VAL A 240 6.22 -13.66 -20.01
N GLY A 241 6.00 -14.81 -20.59
CA GLY A 241 5.03 -15.79 -20.12
C GLY A 241 5.45 -16.43 -18.80
N THR A 242 4.46 -16.97 -18.11
CA THR A 242 4.62 -17.83 -16.93
C THR A 242 4.36 -19.27 -17.34
N ASP A 243 5.17 -20.22 -16.83
CA ASP A 243 4.98 -21.65 -17.07
C ASP A 243 3.83 -22.23 -16.21
N GLU A 244 3.50 -23.51 -16.45
CA GLU A 244 2.43 -24.21 -15.72
C GLU A 244 2.72 -24.34 -14.21
N GLN A 245 3.97 -24.17 -13.78
CA GLN A 245 4.38 -24.23 -12.38
C GLN A 245 4.45 -22.84 -11.70
N GLY A 246 4.15 -21.77 -12.43
CA GLY A 246 4.14 -20.40 -11.93
C GLY A 246 5.49 -19.69 -11.97
N ASN A 247 6.51 -20.27 -12.60
CA ASN A 247 7.80 -19.62 -12.82
C ASN A 247 7.82 -18.86 -14.16
N VAL A 248 8.85 -18.04 -14.36
CA VAL A 248 9.11 -17.42 -15.67
C VAL A 248 9.38 -18.49 -16.72
N ASP A 249 8.65 -18.45 -17.83
CA ASP A 249 8.90 -19.30 -18.98
C ASP A 249 10.23 -18.88 -19.66
N LEU A 250 11.26 -19.73 -19.50
CA LEU A 250 12.61 -19.45 -19.99
C LEU A 250 12.68 -19.39 -21.53
N ASP A 251 11.84 -20.13 -22.25
CA ASP A 251 11.82 -20.09 -23.72
C ASP A 251 11.15 -18.80 -24.20
N SER A 252 10.06 -18.39 -23.54
CA SER A 252 9.48 -17.07 -23.74
C SER A 252 10.49 -15.95 -23.45
N LEU A 253 11.27 -16.06 -22.37
CA LEU A 253 12.30 -15.09 -22.02
C LEU A 253 13.41 -15.04 -23.08
N ARG A 254 13.97 -16.17 -23.48
CA ARG A 254 15.02 -16.25 -24.52
C ARG A 254 14.57 -15.65 -25.85
N SER A 255 13.32 -15.91 -26.24
CA SER A 255 12.77 -15.40 -27.50
C SER A 255 12.62 -13.86 -27.53
N LYS A 256 12.54 -13.22 -26.38
CA LYS A 256 12.32 -11.77 -26.21
C LYS A 256 13.57 -11.02 -25.79
N ALA A 257 14.58 -11.73 -25.28
CA ALA A 257 15.86 -11.14 -24.89
C ALA A 257 16.62 -10.69 -26.13
N SER A 258 16.92 -9.39 -26.23
CA SER A 258 17.64 -8.76 -27.34
C SER A 258 18.43 -7.55 -26.86
N ASP A 259 19.23 -6.96 -27.75
CA ASP A 259 20.00 -5.74 -27.49
C ASP A 259 19.12 -4.48 -27.36
N GLU A 260 17.84 -4.54 -27.66
CA GLU A 260 16.86 -3.48 -27.41
C GLU A 260 16.31 -3.50 -25.97
N VAL A 261 16.55 -4.61 -25.23
CA VAL A 261 16.06 -4.77 -23.86
C VAL A 261 16.95 -3.97 -22.89
N ALA A 262 16.32 -3.08 -22.12
CA ALA A 262 16.99 -2.31 -21.09
C ALA A 262 17.10 -3.10 -19.77
N CYS A 263 16.00 -3.71 -19.33
CA CYS A 263 15.99 -4.55 -18.14
C CYS A 263 14.84 -5.58 -18.16
N LEU A 264 14.96 -6.58 -17.27
CA LEU A 264 13.85 -7.41 -16.81
C LEU A 264 13.48 -6.96 -15.38
N MET A 265 12.20 -6.64 -15.13
CA MET A 265 11.65 -6.40 -13.81
C MET A 265 10.98 -7.65 -13.27
N LEU A 266 11.45 -8.16 -12.13
CA LEU A 266 11.00 -9.43 -11.55
C LEU A 266 10.86 -9.30 -10.03
N ALA A 267 9.77 -9.81 -9.46
CA ALA A 267 9.65 -10.06 -8.02
C ALA A 267 10.06 -11.50 -7.70
N ASN A 268 10.84 -11.70 -6.64
CA ASN A 268 11.17 -13.05 -6.15
C ASN A 268 11.17 -13.09 -4.61
N PRO A 269 10.17 -13.70 -3.96
CA PRO A 269 9.07 -14.47 -4.56
C PRO A 269 8.14 -13.65 -5.45
N SER A 270 7.52 -14.34 -6.42
CA SER A 270 6.57 -13.73 -7.34
C SER A 270 5.24 -13.36 -6.66
N THR A 271 4.38 -12.60 -7.33
CA THR A 271 3.05 -12.22 -6.84
C THR A 271 2.06 -13.39 -6.71
N VAL A 272 2.42 -14.57 -7.16
CA VAL A 272 1.65 -15.81 -6.89
C VAL A 272 2.17 -16.58 -5.67
N GLY A 273 3.11 -15.98 -4.92
CA GLY A 273 3.66 -16.54 -3.69
C GLY A 273 4.69 -17.66 -3.91
N LEU A 274 5.36 -17.70 -5.06
CA LEU A 274 6.31 -18.77 -5.41
C LEU A 274 7.73 -18.22 -5.58
N PHE A 275 8.72 -18.94 -5.07
CA PHE A 275 10.12 -18.64 -5.32
C PHE A 275 10.50 -19.04 -6.74
N GLU A 276 11.11 -18.11 -7.49
CA GLU A 276 11.63 -18.35 -8.83
C GLU A 276 12.92 -19.15 -8.76
N SER A 277 12.80 -20.46 -9.00
CA SER A 277 13.94 -21.37 -8.90
C SER A 277 14.91 -21.27 -10.09
N GLY A 278 14.47 -20.72 -11.22
CA GLY A 278 15.26 -20.50 -12.42
C GLY A 278 16.06 -19.19 -12.41
N ILE A 279 16.16 -18.48 -11.29
CA ILE A 279 16.71 -17.12 -11.23
C ILE A 279 18.15 -17.01 -11.76
N GLU A 280 19.01 -18.00 -11.52
CA GLU A 280 20.38 -17.99 -12.05
C GLU A 280 20.42 -18.03 -13.58
N GLU A 281 19.55 -18.83 -14.20
CA GLU A 281 19.47 -18.91 -15.66
C GLU A 281 18.81 -17.63 -16.23
N ILE A 282 17.81 -17.09 -15.57
CA ILE A 282 17.20 -15.80 -15.92
C ILE A 282 18.29 -14.71 -15.93
N ALA A 283 19.11 -14.64 -14.88
CA ALA A 283 20.20 -13.67 -14.78
C ALA A 283 21.20 -13.82 -15.94
N LYS A 284 21.58 -15.06 -16.28
CA LYS A 284 22.48 -15.33 -17.43
C LYS A 284 21.89 -14.86 -18.75
N ILE A 285 20.61 -15.13 -19.00
CA ILE A 285 19.93 -14.73 -20.25
C ILE A 285 19.88 -13.19 -20.35
N VAL A 286 19.47 -12.52 -19.27
CA VAL A 286 19.31 -11.07 -19.24
C VAL A 286 20.66 -10.35 -19.37
N HIS A 287 21.66 -10.77 -18.61
CA HIS A 287 23.01 -10.21 -18.70
C HIS A 287 23.70 -10.56 -20.02
N GLY A 288 23.39 -11.73 -20.61
CA GLY A 288 23.93 -12.16 -21.90
C GLY A 288 23.60 -11.21 -23.05
N VAL A 289 22.47 -10.51 -22.99
CA VAL A 289 22.10 -9.45 -23.95
C VAL A 289 22.51 -8.05 -23.48
N GLY A 290 23.20 -7.93 -22.35
CA GLY A 290 23.69 -6.66 -21.77
C GLY A 290 22.61 -5.85 -21.07
N ALA A 291 21.45 -6.42 -20.80
CA ALA A 291 20.38 -5.79 -20.01
C ALA A 291 20.68 -5.84 -18.50
N THR A 292 19.95 -5.07 -17.70
CA THR A 292 20.01 -5.12 -16.24
C THR A 292 18.90 -6.01 -15.68
N LEU A 293 19.12 -6.58 -14.50
CA LEU A 293 18.13 -7.35 -13.77
C LEU A 293 17.63 -6.54 -12.57
N TYR A 294 16.34 -6.25 -12.53
CA TYR A 294 15.70 -5.44 -11.51
C TYR A 294 14.81 -6.30 -10.61
N TYR A 295 15.01 -6.17 -9.29
CA TYR A 295 14.23 -6.84 -8.26
C TYR A 295 13.14 -5.93 -7.71
N ASP A 296 11.89 -6.35 -7.84
CA ASP A 296 10.76 -5.78 -7.11
C ASP A 296 10.74 -6.34 -5.68
N GLY A 297 11.10 -5.51 -4.72
CA GLY A 297 11.27 -5.89 -3.32
C GLY A 297 9.97 -5.89 -2.51
N ALA A 298 8.81 -5.89 -3.15
CA ALA A 298 7.52 -5.96 -2.45
C ALA A 298 7.41 -7.21 -1.57
N ASN A 299 7.98 -8.33 -2.02
CA ASN A 299 7.91 -9.64 -1.39
C ASN A 299 9.20 -10.04 -0.63
N LEU A 300 10.08 -9.09 -0.35
CA LEU A 300 11.35 -9.32 0.36
C LEU A 300 11.16 -9.96 1.75
N ASN A 301 9.99 -9.76 2.37
CA ASN A 301 9.66 -10.32 3.69
C ASN A 301 9.89 -11.82 3.80
N ALA A 302 9.73 -12.55 2.70
CA ALA A 302 9.85 -14.02 2.68
C ALA A 302 11.30 -14.55 2.64
N ILE A 303 12.29 -13.69 2.37
CA ILE A 303 13.66 -14.14 2.11
C ILE A 303 14.74 -13.41 2.95
N MET A 304 14.35 -12.44 3.77
CA MET A 304 15.28 -11.68 4.61
C MET A 304 16.13 -12.60 5.49
N GLY A 305 17.46 -12.39 5.46
CA GLY A 305 18.40 -13.17 6.24
C GLY A 305 18.58 -14.63 5.77
N ILE A 306 17.97 -15.03 4.64
CA ILE A 306 18.07 -16.37 4.04
C ILE A 306 18.84 -16.31 2.73
N CYS A 307 18.43 -15.43 1.81
CA CYS A 307 19.15 -15.17 0.57
C CYS A 307 19.05 -13.69 0.21
N ARG A 308 20.01 -13.21 -0.59
CA ARG A 308 20.12 -11.80 -0.95
C ARG A 308 19.91 -11.63 -2.46
N PRO A 309 19.10 -10.67 -2.90
CA PRO A 309 18.89 -10.44 -4.33
C PRO A 309 20.18 -10.21 -5.13
N GLY A 310 21.16 -9.47 -4.58
CA GLY A 310 22.45 -9.25 -5.24
C GLY A 310 23.18 -10.55 -5.55
N ASP A 311 23.14 -11.54 -4.65
CA ASP A 311 23.77 -12.86 -4.85
C ASP A 311 23.06 -13.69 -5.92
N MET A 312 21.77 -13.40 -6.19
CA MET A 312 21.00 -14.00 -7.28
C MET A 312 21.24 -13.34 -8.65
N GLY A 313 22.07 -12.30 -8.72
CA GLY A 313 22.42 -11.58 -9.94
C GLY A 313 21.60 -10.33 -10.23
N PHE A 314 20.79 -9.84 -9.28
CA PHE A 314 20.09 -8.58 -9.46
C PHE A 314 21.05 -7.39 -9.38
N ASP A 315 20.83 -6.40 -10.25
CA ASP A 315 21.61 -5.16 -10.32
C ASP A 315 20.97 -4.03 -9.53
N ILE A 316 19.67 -4.07 -9.42
CA ILE A 316 18.84 -3.03 -8.84
C ILE A 316 17.79 -3.71 -7.98
N VAL A 317 17.60 -3.22 -6.76
CA VAL A 317 16.58 -3.70 -5.81
C VAL A 317 15.84 -2.49 -5.26
N HIS A 318 14.53 -2.42 -5.36
CA HIS A 318 13.79 -1.49 -4.50
C HIS A 318 13.22 -2.21 -3.27
N PHE A 319 13.06 -1.48 -2.19
CA PHE A 319 12.44 -1.96 -0.97
C PHE A 319 11.06 -1.33 -0.79
N ASN A 320 10.17 -2.06 -0.14
CA ASN A 320 8.97 -1.49 0.45
C ASN A 320 9.13 -1.47 1.97
N LEU A 321 9.66 -0.38 2.53
CA LEU A 321 9.90 -0.30 3.98
C LEU A 321 8.62 -0.49 4.80
N HIS A 322 7.50 -0.06 4.26
CA HIS A 322 6.17 -0.20 4.85
C HIS A 322 5.61 -1.64 4.81
N LYS A 323 6.25 -2.56 4.07
CA LYS A 323 5.91 -3.99 4.04
C LYS A 323 6.91 -4.78 4.88
N SER A 324 8.13 -5.01 4.38
CA SER A 324 9.15 -5.85 5.03
C SER A 324 9.59 -5.35 6.40
N PHE A 325 9.64 -4.03 6.64
CA PHE A 325 10.14 -3.43 7.88
C PHE A 325 9.05 -2.75 8.71
N THR A 326 7.82 -3.05 8.44
CA THR A 326 6.59 -2.62 9.11
C THR A 326 6.41 -1.11 9.32
N GLN A 327 5.32 -0.58 8.80
CA GLN A 327 4.89 0.81 8.97
C GLN A 327 3.36 0.86 9.05
N PRO A 328 2.77 1.84 9.71
CA PRO A 328 1.36 2.15 9.53
C PRO A 328 1.09 2.51 8.06
N HIS A 329 0.11 1.89 7.41
CA HIS A 329 -0.22 2.18 6.01
C HIS A 329 -1.11 3.42 5.84
N GLY A 330 -1.77 3.87 6.89
CA GLY A 330 -2.50 5.14 6.96
C GLY A 330 -3.58 5.34 5.90
N GLY A 331 -4.21 4.26 5.43
CA GLY A 331 -5.24 4.35 4.39
C GLY A 331 -4.72 4.74 3.00
N GLY A 332 -3.48 4.38 2.66
CA GLY A 332 -2.85 4.68 1.38
C GLY A 332 -1.84 5.83 1.45
N GLY A 333 -1.11 5.92 2.53
CA GLY A 333 -0.19 7.00 2.81
C GLY A 333 1.23 6.52 3.09
N PRO A 334 1.69 6.66 4.33
CA PRO A 334 3.10 6.63 4.68
C PRO A 334 3.80 5.37 4.19
N GLY A 335 4.95 5.55 3.55
CA GLY A 335 5.80 4.48 3.06
C GLY A 335 7.13 5.04 2.60
N ALA A 336 8.00 4.18 2.10
CA ALA A 336 9.22 4.55 1.40
C ALA A 336 9.69 3.38 0.53
N GLY A 337 10.39 3.72 -0.55
CA GLY A 337 10.91 2.76 -1.51
C GLY A 337 12.40 2.94 -1.80
N PRO A 338 13.29 2.86 -0.79
CA PRO A 338 14.74 2.90 -1.04
C PRO A 338 15.14 1.97 -2.16
N ILE A 339 16.24 2.31 -2.81
CA ILE A 339 16.79 1.51 -3.89
C ILE A 339 18.24 1.17 -3.60
N ALA A 340 18.59 -0.12 -3.71
CA ALA A 340 19.95 -0.62 -3.65
C ALA A 340 20.43 -1.00 -5.06
N VAL A 341 21.71 -0.76 -5.35
CA VAL A 341 22.26 -0.97 -6.70
C VAL A 341 23.66 -1.57 -6.67
N SER A 342 24.01 -2.26 -7.77
CA SER A 342 25.35 -2.73 -8.05
C SER A 342 26.29 -1.56 -8.40
N GLU A 343 27.61 -1.82 -8.35
CA GLU A 343 28.65 -0.84 -8.67
C GLU A 343 28.45 -0.19 -10.05
N ARG A 344 28.03 -0.96 -11.06
CA ARG A 344 27.81 -0.43 -12.41
C ARG A 344 26.68 0.58 -12.52
N ILE A 345 25.73 0.57 -11.59
CA ILE A 345 24.57 1.47 -11.56
C ILE A 345 24.76 2.63 -10.57
N GLU A 346 25.69 2.50 -9.62
CA GLU A 346 25.96 3.49 -8.58
C GLU A 346 26.13 4.94 -9.08
N PRO A 347 26.86 5.22 -10.18
CA PRO A 347 27.08 6.61 -10.62
C PRO A 347 25.81 7.39 -10.94
N TYR A 348 24.71 6.69 -11.25
CA TYR A 348 23.43 7.27 -11.66
C TYR A 348 22.47 7.49 -10.50
N LEU A 349 22.80 7.05 -9.27
CA LEU A 349 21.93 7.21 -8.10
C LEU A 349 21.42 8.65 -7.95
N PRO A 350 20.17 8.83 -7.47
CA PRO A 350 19.63 10.17 -7.21
C PRO A 350 20.46 10.91 -6.18
N ARG A 351 20.68 12.21 -6.40
CA ARG A 351 21.43 13.09 -5.49
C ARG A 351 20.50 13.91 -4.59
N PRO A 352 20.89 14.18 -3.32
CA PRO A 352 22.12 13.71 -2.67
C PRO A 352 22.01 12.27 -2.18
N VAL A 353 23.18 11.67 -1.95
CA VAL A 353 23.33 10.44 -1.17
C VAL A 353 23.92 10.80 0.19
N VAL A 354 23.47 10.14 1.26
CA VAL A 354 24.08 10.33 2.58
C VAL A 354 25.43 9.61 2.61
N ILE A 355 26.48 10.31 3.00
CA ILE A 355 27.84 9.79 3.10
C ILE A 355 28.37 9.94 4.51
N ARG A 356 29.37 9.11 4.86
CA ARG A 356 30.18 9.19 6.07
C ARG A 356 31.59 9.67 5.67
N ARG A 357 32.02 10.80 6.21
CA ARG A 357 33.40 11.29 6.07
C ARG A 357 34.26 10.70 7.18
N PRO A 358 35.51 10.32 6.89
CA PRO A 358 36.42 9.91 7.94
C PRO A 358 36.66 11.06 8.92
N PRO A 359 36.98 10.77 10.18
CA PRO A 359 37.33 11.82 11.15
C PRO A 359 38.57 12.60 10.70
N GLU A 360 38.55 13.91 10.93
CA GLU A 360 39.66 14.80 10.56
C GLU A 360 40.91 14.61 11.43
N ALA A 361 40.77 14.03 12.63
CA ALA A 361 41.85 13.74 13.56
C ALA A 361 41.64 12.41 14.28
N ASP A 362 42.72 11.80 14.75
CA ASP A 362 42.66 10.58 15.54
C ASP A 362 41.79 10.80 16.80
N GLY A 363 40.78 9.96 16.99
CA GLY A 363 39.85 10.02 18.12
C GLY A 363 38.66 10.98 17.94
N ALA A 364 38.56 11.69 16.82
CA ALA A 364 37.35 12.45 16.48
C ALA A 364 36.25 11.53 15.95
N GLU A 365 34.97 11.94 16.16
CA GLU A 365 33.85 11.25 15.57
C GLU A 365 33.77 11.49 14.07
N PRO A 366 33.28 10.52 13.29
CA PRO A 366 33.04 10.72 11.85
C PRO A 366 31.97 11.76 11.60
N GLU A 367 32.08 12.50 10.52
CA GLU A 367 31.04 13.44 10.07
C GLU A 367 30.14 12.78 9.01
N TYR A 368 28.85 13.05 9.08
CA TYR A 368 27.87 12.62 8.09
C TYR A 368 27.41 13.81 7.26
N ASP A 369 27.35 13.64 5.93
CA ASP A 369 27.05 14.71 5.01
C ASP A 369 26.17 14.22 3.85
N LEU A 370 25.75 15.17 3.01
CA LEU A 370 24.94 14.96 1.81
C LEU A 370 25.80 15.19 0.57
N ASP A 371 26.09 14.13 -0.17
CA ASP A 371 26.88 14.19 -1.41
C ASP A 371 25.99 14.61 -2.59
N TYR A 372 26.23 15.83 -3.08
CA TYR A 372 25.62 16.40 -4.27
C TYR A 372 26.50 16.31 -5.52
N ASP A 373 27.81 16.02 -5.37
CA ASP A 373 28.78 15.96 -6.47
C ASP A 373 28.70 14.63 -7.22
N ARG A 374 27.60 14.45 -7.94
CA ARG A 374 27.29 13.23 -8.69
C ARG A 374 26.90 13.60 -10.12
N PRO A 375 27.87 13.79 -11.01
CA PRO A 375 27.64 14.35 -12.36
C PRO A 375 26.78 13.47 -13.26
N LYS A 376 26.78 12.13 -13.06
CA LYS A 376 25.97 11.18 -13.83
C LYS A 376 24.61 10.86 -13.20
N SER A 377 24.32 11.46 -12.04
CA SER A 377 23.06 11.22 -11.32
C SER A 377 21.84 11.57 -12.16
N ILE A 378 20.77 10.75 -12.03
CA ILE A 378 19.45 11.06 -12.59
C ILE A 378 18.80 12.31 -11.96
N GLY A 379 19.48 12.98 -11.04
CA GLY A 379 19.00 14.19 -10.38
C GLY A 379 18.25 13.90 -9.08
N ARG A 380 17.40 14.82 -8.66
CA ARG A 380 16.53 14.67 -7.48
C ARG A 380 15.23 14.00 -7.88
N LEU A 381 14.80 13.02 -7.09
CA LEU A 381 13.50 12.40 -7.27
C LEU A 381 12.39 13.14 -6.50
N ARG A 382 12.74 13.95 -5.51
CA ARG A 382 11.79 14.68 -4.65
C ARG A 382 12.44 15.92 -4.00
N GLY A 383 11.63 16.73 -3.33
CA GLY A 383 12.09 17.97 -2.67
C GLY A 383 12.94 17.76 -1.41
N PHE A 384 12.81 16.58 -0.75
CA PHE A 384 13.54 16.25 0.48
C PHE A 384 14.41 15.01 0.29
N HIS A 385 15.06 14.56 1.38
CA HIS A 385 16.02 13.46 1.33
C HIS A 385 15.40 12.07 1.54
N GLY A 386 14.09 11.99 1.64
CA GLY A 386 13.30 10.76 1.84
C GLY A 386 12.24 10.93 2.94
N ASN A 387 11.53 9.87 3.27
CA ASN A 387 10.49 9.87 4.30
C ASN A 387 11.11 9.53 5.67
N TYR A 388 11.73 10.53 6.32
CA TYR A 388 12.57 10.34 7.50
C TYR A 388 11.86 9.58 8.65
N GLY A 389 10.60 9.88 8.95
CA GLY A 389 9.86 9.15 9.98
C GLY A 389 9.67 7.65 9.67
N VAL A 390 9.64 7.27 8.39
CA VAL A 390 9.65 5.87 7.95
C VAL A 390 11.03 5.25 8.19
N PHE A 391 12.10 5.99 7.95
CA PHE A 391 13.47 5.52 8.18
C PHE A 391 13.73 5.23 9.66
N VAL A 392 13.28 6.12 10.55
CA VAL A 392 13.38 5.91 12.01
C VAL A 392 12.70 4.62 12.44
N ARG A 393 11.47 4.37 11.96
CA ARG A 393 10.72 3.14 12.29
C ARG A 393 11.39 1.89 11.75
N SER A 394 11.81 1.92 10.48
CA SER A 394 12.49 0.78 9.85
C SER A 394 13.84 0.49 10.50
N TYR A 395 14.59 1.53 10.85
CA TYR A 395 15.84 1.38 11.58
C TYR A 395 15.61 0.76 12.97
N ALA A 396 14.60 1.23 13.70
CA ALA A 396 14.21 0.65 14.99
C ALA A 396 13.81 -0.83 14.85
N TYR A 397 13.07 -1.19 13.81
CA TYR A 397 12.70 -2.56 13.50
C TYR A 397 13.93 -3.45 13.28
N ILE A 398 14.84 -3.03 12.40
CA ILE A 398 16.06 -3.78 12.08
C ILE A 398 16.94 -3.91 13.34
N ARG A 399 17.08 -2.85 14.13
CA ARG A 399 17.91 -2.85 15.34
C ARG A 399 17.32 -3.70 16.47
N SER A 400 15.99 -3.75 16.59
CA SER A 400 15.33 -4.56 17.62
C SER A 400 15.36 -6.06 17.33
N LEU A 401 15.32 -6.44 16.05
CA LEU A 401 15.34 -7.84 15.63
C LEU A 401 16.76 -8.40 15.40
N GLY A 402 17.66 -7.56 14.87
CA GLY A 402 18.97 -8.04 14.44
C GLY A 402 18.89 -9.00 13.26
N ALA A 403 20.04 -9.55 12.86
CA ALA A 403 20.12 -10.47 11.73
C ALA A 403 19.32 -11.77 11.95
N SER A 404 19.40 -12.34 13.17
CA SER A 404 18.66 -13.57 13.53
C SER A 404 17.15 -13.35 13.50
N GLY A 405 16.66 -12.24 14.09
CA GLY A 405 15.25 -11.95 14.11
C GLY A 405 14.68 -11.62 12.72
N LEU A 406 15.44 -10.99 11.81
CA LEU A 406 15.02 -10.80 10.42
C LEU A 406 14.88 -12.13 9.67
N ARG A 407 15.75 -13.09 9.96
CA ARG A 407 15.64 -14.45 9.43
C ARG A 407 14.39 -15.16 9.98
N GLU A 408 14.16 -15.08 11.30
CA GLU A 408 12.96 -15.65 11.93
C GLU A 408 11.66 -15.08 11.37
N VAL A 409 11.64 -13.78 11.01
CA VAL A 409 10.53 -13.15 10.31
C VAL A 409 10.23 -13.87 9.01
N ALA A 410 11.22 -14.10 8.16
CA ALA A 410 11.04 -14.76 6.87
C ALA A 410 10.60 -16.23 7.05
N GLU A 411 11.26 -16.97 7.94
CA GLU A 411 10.93 -18.37 8.23
C GLU A 411 9.48 -18.50 8.76
N THR A 412 9.07 -17.61 9.68
CA THR A 412 7.72 -17.64 10.26
C THR A 412 6.66 -17.21 9.26
N ALA A 413 6.94 -16.23 8.41
CA ALA A 413 6.01 -15.81 7.36
C ALA A 413 5.71 -16.95 6.38
N VAL A 414 6.74 -17.67 5.96
CA VAL A 414 6.61 -18.86 5.09
C VAL A 414 5.90 -20.00 5.81
N LEU A 415 6.24 -20.25 7.08
CA LEU A 415 5.57 -21.27 7.90
C LEU A 415 4.08 -20.99 8.04
N ASN A 416 3.70 -19.77 8.40
CA ASN A 416 2.30 -19.37 8.58
C ASN A 416 1.48 -19.51 7.29
N ALA A 417 2.03 -19.12 6.14
CA ALA A 417 1.36 -19.27 4.86
C ALA A 417 1.10 -20.74 4.50
N ASN A 418 2.12 -21.59 4.65
CA ASN A 418 1.99 -23.03 4.36
C ASN A 418 1.09 -23.74 5.39
N TYR A 419 1.19 -23.35 6.67
CA TYR A 419 0.28 -23.86 7.71
C TYR A 419 -1.18 -23.55 7.37
N LEU A 420 -1.47 -22.29 7.06
CA LEU A 420 -2.83 -21.86 6.72
C LEU A 420 -3.33 -22.61 5.48
N LEU A 421 -2.53 -22.72 4.43
CA LEU A 421 -2.90 -23.46 3.21
C LEU A 421 -3.18 -24.93 3.50
N ALA A 422 -2.37 -25.59 4.34
CA ALA A 422 -2.59 -26.95 4.77
C ALA A 422 -3.89 -27.09 5.60
N ARG A 423 -4.16 -26.13 6.49
CA ARG A 423 -5.38 -26.08 7.30
C ARG A 423 -6.63 -25.95 6.45
N LEU A 424 -6.59 -25.06 5.43
CA LEU A 424 -7.66 -24.89 4.46
C LEU A 424 -7.92 -26.18 3.65
N ARG A 425 -6.87 -26.87 3.23
CA ARG A 425 -6.98 -28.20 2.57
C ARG A 425 -7.63 -29.24 3.50
N HIS A 426 -7.27 -29.25 4.78
CA HIS A 426 -7.86 -30.15 5.77
C HIS A 426 -9.36 -29.91 5.95
N HIS A 427 -9.85 -28.68 5.84
CA HIS A 427 -11.27 -28.36 5.84
C HIS A 427 -12.02 -28.75 4.54
N GLY A 428 -11.32 -29.30 3.55
CA GLY A 428 -11.90 -29.69 2.26
C GLY A 428 -12.33 -28.53 1.38
N ILE A 429 -11.83 -27.31 1.64
CA ILE A 429 -12.20 -26.14 0.82
C ILE A 429 -11.67 -26.22 -0.60
N ALA A 430 -10.66 -27.06 -0.85
CA ALA A 430 -10.02 -27.21 -2.16
C ALA A 430 -11.00 -27.62 -3.29
N GLU A 431 -12.16 -28.20 -2.96
CA GLU A 431 -13.22 -28.50 -3.92
C GLU A 431 -13.72 -27.24 -4.64
N HIS A 432 -13.85 -26.11 -3.92
CA HIS A 432 -14.38 -24.85 -4.45
C HIS A 432 -13.37 -23.72 -4.51
N LEU A 433 -12.30 -23.82 -3.71
CA LEU A 433 -11.19 -22.85 -3.63
C LEU A 433 -9.84 -23.57 -3.66
N PRO A 434 -9.47 -24.26 -4.75
CA PRO A 434 -8.15 -24.88 -4.86
C PRO A 434 -7.04 -23.83 -4.87
N ALA A 435 -5.84 -24.23 -4.39
CA ALA A 435 -4.64 -23.46 -4.63
C ALA A 435 -4.38 -23.38 -6.15
N ALA A 436 -3.99 -22.20 -6.64
CA ALA A 436 -3.71 -22.01 -8.06
C ALA A 436 -2.50 -22.85 -8.53
N TYR A 437 -1.56 -23.10 -7.61
CA TYR A 437 -0.38 -23.94 -7.86
C TYR A 437 -0.23 -24.98 -6.75
N ASP A 438 0.03 -26.24 -7.09
CA ASP A 438 0.25 -27.32 -6.13
C ASP A 438 1.74 -27.40 -5.74
N ARG A 439 2.22 -26.37 -5.07
CA ARG A 439 3.61 -26.23 -4.61
C ARG A 439 3.62 -25.67 -3.18
N ILE A 440 4.77 -25.82 -2.51
CA ILE A 440 5.07 -25.09 -1.27
C ILE A 440 5.11 -23.60 -1.65
N CYS A 441 4.29 -22.79 -0.97
CA CYS A 441 4.30 -21.34 -1.15
C CYS A 441 5.36 -20.68 -0.25
N MET A 442 5.69 -19.45 -0.59
CA MET A 442 6.49 -18.58 0.27
C MET A 442 5.57 -17.92 1.33
N HIS A 443 5.59 -16.62 1.50
CA HIS A 443 4.83 -15.89 2.53
C HIS A 443 3.36 -15.67 2.22
N GLU A 444 2.93 -15.93 1.00
CA GLU A 444 1.55 -15.78 0.50
C GLU A 444 1.20 -16.89 -0.48
N PHE A 445 -0.09 -17.08 -0.73
CA PHE A 445 -0.60 -18.06 -1.70
C PHE A 445 -1.88 -17.56 -2.36
N VAL A 446 -2.14 -18.07 -3.57
CA VAL A 446 -3.33 -17.74 -4.36
C VAL A 446 -4.28 -18.94 -4.40
N LEU A 447 -5.56 -18.68 -4.11
CA LEU A 447 -6.65 -19.62 -4.32
C LEU A 447 -7.46 -19.18 -5.54
N SER A 448 -7.97 -20.12 -6.33
CA SER A 448 -8.89 -19.85 -7.44
C SER A 448 -10.34 -20.11 -7.02
N GLY A 449 -11.19 -19.09 -7.13
CA GLY A 449 -12.63 -19.19 -6.92
C GLY A 449 -13.42 -19.68 -8.14
N SER A 450 -12.75 -20.07 -9.24
CA SER A 450 -13.43 -20.51 -10.46
C SER A 450 -14.37 -21.70 -10.25
N PRO A 451 -14.02 -22.77 -9.50
CA PRO A 451 -14.98 -23.83 -9.19
C PRO A 451 -16.17 -23.32 -8.36
N MET A 452 -15.91 -22.51 -7.34
CA MET A 452 -16.94 -21.91 -6.51
C MET A 452 -17.95 -21.09 -7.35
N LYS A 453 -17.46 -20.25 -8.26
CA LYS A 453 -18.29 -19.47 -9.17
C LYS A 453 -19.12 -20.36 -10.10
N ARG A 454 -18.53 -21.43 -10.65
CA ARG A 454 -19.20 -22.34 -11.57
C ARG A 454 -20.28 -23.17 -10.87
N GLU A 455 -20.00 -23.68 -9.68
CA GLU A 455 -20.81 -24.67 -8.98
C GLU A 455 -21.80 -24.04 -7.98
N LEU A 456 -21.30 -23.15 -7.12
CA LEU A 456 -22.11 -22.49 -6.09
C LEU A 456 -22.72 -21.16 -6.56
N LYS A 457 -22.35 -20.66 -7.76
CA LYS A 457 -22.84 -19.39 -8.32
C LYS A 457 -22.51 -18.17 -7.46
N ILE A 458 -21.49 -18.23 -6.60
CA ILE A 458 -20.95 -17.10 -5.85
C ILE A 458 -19.55 -16.74 -6.37
N LYS A 459 -19.25 -15.45 -6.37
CA LYS A 459 -17.96 -14.90 -6.81
C LYS A 459 -17.02 -14.74 -5.62
N THR A 460 -15.73 -14.61 -5.90
CA THR A 460 -14.72 -14.30 -4.86
C THR A 460 -15.05 -13.02 -4.11
N LEU A 461 -15.65 -12.02 -4.77
CA LEU A 461 -16.14 -10.81 -4.09
C LEU A 461 -17.26 -11.10 -3.08
N ASP A 462 -18.16 -12.07 -3.36
CA ASP A 462 -19.24 -12.45 -2.44
C ASP A 462 -18.66 -13.09 -1.18
N LEU A 463 -17.70 -14.00 -1.35
CA LEU A 463 -16.93 -14.58 -0.26
C LEU A 463 -16.21 -13.50 0.58
N ALA A 464 -15.53 -12.55 -0.08
CA ALA A 464 -14.85 -11.44 0.58
C ALA A 464 -15.80 -10.57 1.40
N LYS A 465 -16.99 -10.26 0.86
CA LYS A 465 -18.02 -9.52 1.60
C LYS A 465 -18.56 -10.30 2.80
N ARG A 466 -18.69 -11.62 2.68
CA ARG A 466 -19.14 -12.46 3.80
C ARG A 466 -18.08 -12.57 4.91
N LEU A 467 -16.78 -12.56 4.58
CA LEU A 467 -15.70 -12.51 5.57
C LEU A 467 -15.79 -11.28 6.49
N LEU A 468 -16.29 -10.14 6.01
CA LEU A 468 -16.53 -8.96 6.86
C LEU A 468 -17.50 -9.27 8.00
N ASP A 469 -18.53 -10.08 7.75
CA ASP A 469 -19.50 -10.49 8.77
C ASP A 469 -18.90 -11.43 9.81
N HIS A 470 -17.81 -12.13 9.47
CA HIS A 470 -17.00 -12.95 10.38
C HIS A 470 -15.91 -12.13 11.11
N GLY A 471 -15.88 -10.80 10.94
CA GLY A 471 -14.92 -9.92 11.62
C GLY A 471 -13.50 -10.00 11.06
N VAL A 472 -13.35 -10.45 9.81
CA VAL A 472 -12.07 -10.58 9.11
C VAL A 472 -12.00 -9.59 7.95
N HIS A 473 -10.89 -8.85 7.83
CA HIS A 473 -10.63 -8.10 6.62
C HIS A 473 -10.41 -9.07 5.45
N PRO A 474 -11.10 -8.88 4.30
CA PRO A 474 -10.92 -9.80 3.18
C PRO A 474 -9.49 -9.79 2.65
N PRO A 475 -8.99 -10.95 2.17
CA PRO A 475 -7.79 -11.01 1.34
C PRO A 475 -7.96 -10.23 0.03
N THR A 476 -6.89 -10.10 -0.75
CA THR A 476 -6.92 -9.45 -2.07
C THR A 476 -7.71 -10.29 -3.05
N VAL A 477 -8.72 -9.68 -3.70
CA VAL A 477 -9.57 -10.34 -4.69
C VAL A 477 -9.18 -9.93 -6.12
N TYR A 478 -9.38 -10.85 -7.09
CA TYR A 478 -9.15 -10.61 -8.53
C TYR A 478 -7.71 -10.23 -8.89
N PHE A 479 -6.77 -10.58 -8.05
CA PHE A 479 -5.34 -10.39 -8.28
C PHE A 479 -4.55 -11.58 -7.72
N PRO A 480 -3.50 -12.06 -8.42
CA PRO A 480 -3.00 -11.64 -9.74
C PRO A 480 -3.93 -12.02 -10.90
N LEU A 481 -3.88 -11.24 -12.00
CA LEU A 481 -4.83 -11.37 -13.12
C LEU A 481 -4.73 -12.68 -13.91
N ILE A 482 -3.63 -13.41 -13.78
CA ILE A 482 -3.43 -14.71 -14.42
C ILE A 482 -4.23 -15.85 -13.77
N VAL A 483 -4.78 -15.62 -12.57
CA VAL A 483 -5.63 -16.57 -11.85
C VAL A 483 -7.07 -16.07 -11.87
N ASP A 484 -7.97 -16.83 -12.51
CA ASP A 484 -9.39 -16.46 -12.55
C ASP A 484 -10.04 -16.58 -11.17
N GLU A 485 -10.88 -15.59 -10.80
CA GLU A 485 -11.50 -15.46 -9.47
C GLU A 485 -10.46 -15.57 -8.32
N ALA A 486 -9.29 -14.94 -8.48
CA ALA A 486 -8.20 -15.03 -7.52
C ALA A 486 -8.60 -14.51 -6.13
N LEU A 487 -8.12 -15.21 -5.10
CA LEU A 487 -8.09 -14.79 -3.70
C LEU A 487 -6.65 -14.95 -3.21
N LEU A 488 -5.92 -13.84 -3.05
CA LEU A 488 -4.52 -13.83 -2.63
C LEU A 488 -4.44 -13.56 -1.14
N VAL A 489 -3.82 -14.49 -0.39
CA VAL A 489 -3.78 -14.51 1.07
C VAL A 489 -2.35 -14.40 1.56
N GLU A 490 -2.06 -13.40 2.38
CA GLU A 490 -0.79 -13.22 3.09
C GLU A 490 -1.06 -13.14 4.61
N PRO A 491 -0.78 -14.22 5.38
CA PRO A 491 -1.06 -14.24 6.82
C PRO A 491 -0.09 -13.38 7.64
N THR A 492 1.11 -13.14 7.14
CA THR A 492 2.27 -12.54 7.84
C THR A 492 2.85 -13.41 8.98
N GLU A 493 4.02 -13.04 9.47
CA GLU A 493 4.68 -13.68 10.61
C GLU A 493 4.08 -13.28 11.95
N THR A 494 3.29 -12.21 11.99
CA THR A 494 2.80 -11.66 13.27
C THR A 494 1.51 -12.30 13.77
N GLU A 495 0.89 -13.14 12.97
CA GLU A 495 -0.36 -13.81 13.33
C GLU A 495 -0.13 -15.11 14.12
N THR A 496 -1.01 -15.36 15.10
CA THR A 496 -0.97 -16.58 15.89
C THR A 496 -1.64 -17.73 15.15
N LYS A 497 -1.27 -18.95 15.54
CA LYS A 497 -1.91 -20.18 15.05
C LYS A 497 -3.44 -20.13 15.21
N GLU A 498 -3.93 -19.65 16.36
CA GLU A 498 -5.36 -19.54 16.66
C GLU A 498 -6.07 -18.55 15.74
N THR A 499 -5.40 -17.48 15.33
CA THR A 499 -5.94 -16.53 14.35
C THR A 499 -6.07 -17.19 12.98
N LEU A 500 -5.04 -17.93 12.56
CA LEU A 500 -5.05 -18.65 11.28
C LEU A 500 -6.11 -19.75 11.25
N ASP A 501 -6.28 -20.49 12.35
CA ASP A 501 -7.33 -21.52 12.49
C ASP A 501 -8.72 -20.89 12.37
N ARG A 502 -8.99 -19.77 13.07
CA ARG A 502 -10.29 -19.05 12.96
C ARG A 502 -10.59 -18.56 11.56
N PHE A 503 -9.58 -18.10 10.82
CA PHE A 503 -9.76 -17.69 9.43
C PHE A 503 -10.11 -18.89 8.53
N ALA A 504 -9.43 -20.03 8.72
CA ALA A 504 -9.73 -21.26 7.99
C ALA A 504 -11.16 -21.76 8.30
N ASP A 505 -11.55 -21.73 9.57
CA ASP A 505 -12.90 -22.09 10.01
C ASP A 505 -13.97 -21.18 9.40
N ALA A 506 -13.71 -19.86 9.33
CA ALA A 506 -14.62 -18.88 8.71
C ALA A 506 -14.81 -19.14 7.20
N LEU A 507 -13.73 -19.42 6.47
CA LEU A 507 -13.83 -19.77 5.04
C LEU A 507 -14.61 -21.07 4.82
N ALA A 508 -14.37 -22.10 5.63
CA ALA A 508 -15.09 -23.36 5.56
C ALA A 508 -16.59 -23.18 5.84
N GLU A 509 -16.92 -22.37 6.84
CA GLU A 509 -18.31 -22.05 7.19
C GLU A 509 -19.03 -21.29 6.06
N ILE A 510 -18.38 -20.27 5.47
CA ILE A 510 -18.95 -19.51 4.34
C ILE A 510 -19.23 -20.43 3.14
N LEU A 511 -18.33 -21.36 2.84
CA LEU A 511 -18.56 -22.33 1.76
C LEU A 511 -19.67 -23.32 2.09
N ARG A 512 -19.84 -23.72 3.36
CA ARG A 512 -20.96 -24.53 3.81
C ARG A 512 -22.27 -23.78 3.65
N GLU A 513 -22.35 -22.53 4.12
CA GLU A 513 -23.52 -21.65 3.93
C GLU A 513 -23.88 -21.52 2.44
N ALA A 514 -22.88 -21.29 1.58
CA ALA A 514 -23.08 -21.11 0.15
C ALA A 514 -23.57 -22.37 -0.58
N ARG A 515 -23.27 -23.57 -0.05
CA ARG A 515 -23.84 -24.84 -0.55
C ARG A 515 -25.32 -25.00 -0.18
N GLU A 516 -25.69 -24.56 1.02
CA GLU A 516 -27.07 -24.63 1.52
C GLU A 516 -27.95 -23.54 0.90
N ASP A 517 -27.46 -22.30 0.90
CA ASP A 517 -28.14 -21.13 0.30
C ASP A 517 -27.11 -20.07 -0.17
N PRO A 518 -26.80 -20.01 -1.47
CA PRO A 518 -25.86 -19.04 -2.01
C PRO A 518 -26.27 -17.57 -1.83
N GLU A 519 -27.56 -17.29 -1.56
CA GLU A 519 -28.02 -15.90 -1.37
C GLU A 519 -27.49 -15.30 -0.07
N ILE A 520 -27.13 -16.13 0.92
CA ILE A 520 -26.45 -15.66 2.14
C ILE A 520 -25.12 -14.95 1.79
N ALA A 521 -24.29 -15.57 0.95
CA ALA A 521 -23.04 -14.95 0.52
C ALA A 521 -23.25 -13.77 -0.43
N ARG A 522 -24.20 -13.88 -1.38
CA ARG A 522 -24.51 -12.79 -2.32
C ARG A 522 -25.11 -11.56 -1.65
N GLY A 523 -25.88 -11.73 -0.58
CA GLY A 523 -26.47 -10.63 0.17
C GLY A 523 -25.51 -9.96 1.16
N ALA A 524 -24.36 -10.56 1.46
CA ALA A 524 -23.36 -10.02 2.38
C ALA A 524 -22.75 -8.71 1.87
N PRO A 525 -22.24 -7.82 2.78
CA PRO A 525 -22.18 -7.96 4.24
C PRO A 525 -23.50 -7.57 4.94
N TYR A 526 -23.74 -8.15 6.13
CA TYR A 526 -24.94 -7.89 6.93
C TYR A 526 -24.68 -7.05 8.18
N THR A 527 -23.47 -7.15 8.73
CA THR A 527 -23.09 -6.57 10.04
C THR A 527 -22.37 -5.22 9.91
N THR A 528 -21.98 -4.82 8.71
CA THR A 528 -21.26 -3.56 8.46
C THR A 528 -22.24 -2.38 8.39
N PRO A 529 -21.81 -1.13 8.75
CA PRO A 529 -22.64 0.07 8.65
C PRO A 529 -23.14 0.37 7.23
N VAL A 530 -22.38 -0.05 6.21
CA VAL A 530 -22.71 0.13 4.80
C VAL A 530 -22.71 -1.24 4.13
N ARG A 531 -23.76 -1.55 3.42
CA ARG A 531 -23.90 -2.79 2.65
C ARG A 531 -23.15 -2.69 1.31
N ARG A 532 -23.53 -3.45 0.30
CA ARG A 532 -22.93 -3.40 -1.03
C ARG A 532 -23.07 -2.02 -1.64
N LEU A 533 -21.97 -1.52 -2.19
CA LEU A 533 -21.89 -0.22 -2.85
C LEU A 533 -22.25 -0.37 -4.34
N ASP A 534 -22.85 0.67 -4.93
CA ASP A 534 -22.96 0.81 -6.38
C ASP A 534 -21.62 1.28 -6.98
N GLU A 535 -20.65 0.35 -7.07
CA GLU A 535 -19.31 0.62 -7.59
C GLU A 535 -19.36 1.10 -9.04
N ALA A 536 -20.26 0.54 -9.85
CA ALA A 536 -20.40 0.91 -11.26
C ALA A 536 -20.96 2.32 -11.42
N GLY A 537 -21.95 2.70 -10.62
CA GLY A 537 -22.51 4.05 -10.59
C GLY A 537 -21.49 5.08 -10.09
N ALA A 538 -20.76 4.74 -9.04
CA ALA A 538 -19.71 5.58 -8.48
C ALA A 538 -18.57 5.84 -9.50
N ALA A 539 -18.15 4.81 -10.24
CA ALA A 539 -17.12 4.94 -11.27
C ALA A 539 -17.60 5.76 -12.48
N ARG A 540 -18.85 5.59 -12.91
CA ARG A 540 -19.41 6.28 -14.09
C ARG A 540 -19.78 7.73 -13.81
N ARG A 541 -20.21 8.05 -12.59
CA ARG A 541 -20.71 9.36 -12.16
C ARG A 541 -20.10 9.74 -10.81
N PRO A 542 -18.78 9.96 -10.75
CA PRO A 542 -18.09 10.23 -9.49
C PRO A 542 -18.54 11.56 -8.89
N VAL A 543 -18.92 11.55 -7.61
CA VAL A 543 -19.16 12.74 -6.81
C VAL A 543 -17.89 13.02 -6.00
N VAL A 544 -17.03 13.91 -6.51
CA VAL A 544 -15.68 14.15 -5.97
C VAL A 544 -15.62 15.30 -4.96
N ARG A 545 -16.75 15.92 -4.63
CA ARG A 545 -16.83 16.99 -3.64
C ARG A 545 -18.18 16.96 -2.92
N GLN A 546 -18.18 17.45 -1.68
CA GLN A 546 -19.42 17.67 -0.93
C GLN A 546 -20.29 18.69 -1.69
N PRO A 547 -21.58 18.40 -1.97
CA PRO A 547 -22.53 19.39 -2.46
C PRO A 547 -22.62 20.57 -1.49
N CYS A 548 -22.59 21.79 -2.01
CA CYS A 548 -22.65 23.02 -1.20
C CYS A 548 -24.10 23.41 -0.96
#